data_4a33ee1c055fb423ce70e71cee6bd408
#
_entry.id   4a33ee1c055fb423ce70e71cee6bd408
#
_cell.length_a   1.000
_cell.length_b   1.000
_cell.length_c   1.000
_cell.angle_alpha   90.00
_cell.angle_beta   90.00
_cell.angle_gamma   90.00
#
_symmetry.space_group_name_H-M   'P 1'
#
loop_
_entity.id
_entity.type
_entity.pdbx_description
1 polymer ?
#
loop_
_entity_poly.entity_id
_entity_poly.type
_entity_poly.pdbx_seq_one_letter_code
_entity_poly.pdbx_strand_id
1 'polypeptide(L)'
;MVRKILSVMCIWVVVQTVHAAQNQIDGLRIWPSPDNTRIVLDMSSAPEFTYFPLKNPHRLVIDLSNTSDSKTLSLQSDSGDLVRKVRYSTPKNKQSARVVIELNRAATPSLFAMTPTKPYGHRLVIDLKDSGAPAASSSSSGTFASSKSPSNASTSSVVMDGSSSHRNRDIIVAIDAGHGGEDPGSIGPAGTYEKHITLSIAKKLEAMINGERGMRAIMTRSGDYYVSPNKRPELARKQKADLLISIHADAFSQPQPKGGSVWVLSMRRADTELGRWLEKSERHSELLGGAAEVISDKSNERYLAETILGLSMDHSMATSHDLGNKVIEEMKQVTSLHKRAPQAASFAVLTA
;
A
#
# COMPACT_ATOMS: atom_id res chain seq x y z
N MET A 1 -22.14 10.93 -85.01
CA MET A 1 -20.76 11.07 -84.45
C MET A 1 -20.85 11.46 -83.01
N VAL A 2 -20.64 10.48 -82.11
CA VAL A 2 -20.72 10.67 -80.62
C VAL A 2 -19.30 10.57 -80.11
N ARG A 3 -18.73 11.68 -79.68
CA ARG A 3 -17.42 11.74 -79.03
C ARG A 3 -17.58 11.30 -77.57
N LYS A 4 -17.03 10.15 -77.24
CA LYS A 4 -16.88 9.66 -75.81
C LYS A 4 -15.72 10.46 -75.21
N ILE A 5 -16.02 11.27 -74.20
CA ILE A 5 -15.03 11.88 -73.32
C ILE A 5 -14.82 10.92 -72.13
N LEU A 6 -13.64 10.32 -72.05
CA LEU A 6 -13.20 9.49 -70.93
C LEU A 6 -12.59 10.44 -69.89
N SER A 7 -13.32 10.74 -68.83
CA SER A 7 -12.77 11.45 -67.69
C SER A 7 -12.00 10.45 -66.81
N VAL A 8 -10.67 10.56 -66.81
CA VAL A 8 -9.79 9.87 -65.90
C VAL A 8 -9.80 10.64 -64.57
N MET A 9 -10.50 10.08 -63.55
CA MET A 9 -10.53 10.63 -62.22
C MET A 9 -9.33 10.03 -61.45
N CYS A 10 -8.23 10.79 -61.32
CA CYS A 10 -7.10 10.45 -60.49
C CYS A 10 -7.52 10.55 -59.01
N ILE A 11 -7.77 9.41 -58.36
CA ILE A 11 -7.96 9.33 -56.93
C ILE A 11 -6.57 9.49 -56.26
N TRP A 12 -6.30 10.67 -55.72
CA TRP A 12 -5.16 10.89 -54.83
C TRP A 12 -5.48 10.21 -53.48
N VAL A 13 -4.91 9.05 -53.22
CA VAL A 13 -4.90 8.46 -51.87
C VAL A 13 -3.87 9.24 -51.07
N VAL A 14 -4.34 10.17 -50.26
CA VAL A 14 -3.51 10.83 -49.27
C VAL A 14 -3.29 9.80 -48.14
N VAL A 15 -2.15 9.11 -48.20
CA VAL A 15 -1.68 8.32 -47.07
C VAL A 15 -1.28 9.30 -45.97
N GLN A 16 -2.20 9.56 -45.05
CA GLN A 16 -1.87 10.27 -43.84
C GLN A 16 -1.01 9.33 -43.00
N THR A 17 0.29 9.58 -42.94
CA THR A 17 1.18 8.97 -41.95
C THR A 17 0.72 9.44 -40.60
N VAL A 18 -0.03 8.59 -39.89
CA VAL A 18 -0.33 8.79 -38.48
C VAL A 18 1.01 8.68 -37.76
N HIS A 19 1.64 9.83 -37.49
CA HIS A 19 2.74 9.87 -36.55
C HIS A 19 2.13 9.55 -35.19
N ALA A 20 2.36 8.35 -34.69
CA ALA A 20 2.03 8.01 -33.28
C ALA A 20 2.71 9.07 -32.40
N ALA A 21 1.92 9.80 -31.63
CA ALA A 21 2.46 10.82 -30.73
C ALA A 21 3.50 10.17 -29.83
N GLN A 22 4.66 10.80 -29.74
CA GLN A 22 5.73 10.32 -28.86
C GLN A 22 5.26 10.39 -27.41
N ASN A 23 5.51 9.34 -26.63
CA ASN A 23 5.19 9.30 -25.22
C ASN A 23 5.94 10.40 -24.46
N GLN A 24 5.38 10.88 -23.37
CA GLN A 24 5.96 11.94 -22.53
C GLN A 24 5.90 11.56 -21.06
N ILE A 25 6.89 12.02 -20.30
CA ILE A 25 6.85 11.98 -18.84
C ILE A 25 6.14 13.26 -18.38
N ASP A 26 4.92 13.10 -17.82
CA ASP A 26 4.09 14.21 -17.37
C ASP A 26 4.39 14.63 -15.94
N GLY A 27 4.92 13.73 -15.13
CA GLY A 27 5.24 14.00 -13.73
C GLY A 27 6.21 13.00 -13.13
N LEU A 28 6.82 13.41 -12.01
CA LEU A 28 7.67 12.59 -11.16
C LEU A 28 7.19 12.72 -9.73
N ARG A 29 6.90 11.60 -9.08
CA ARG A 29 6.48 11.54 -7.68
C ARG A 29 7.36 10.55 -6.94
N ILE A 30 7.73 10.85 -5.69
CA ILE A 30 8.60 10.01 -4.88
C ILE A 30 8.00 9.87 -3.49
N TRP A 31 7.95 8.65 -3.00
CA TRP A 31 7.50 8.31 -1.64
C TRP A 31 8.52 7.41 -0.95
N PRO A 32 9.33 7.97 -0.07
CA PRO A 32 10.21 7.18 0.78
C PRO A 32 9.41 6.46 1.86
N SER A 33 9.77 5.21 2.13
CA SER A 33 9.25 4.42 3.24
C SER A 33 10.41 3.72 3.97
N PRO A 34 10.20 3.14 5.15
CA PRO A 34 11.29 2.51 5.91
C PRO A 34 12.01 1.39 5.18
N ASP A 35 11.30 0.62 4.34
CA ASP A 35 11.84 -0.56 3.67
C ASP A 35 12.18 -0.32 2.19
N ASN A 36 11.58 0.70 1.57
CA ASN A 36 11.74 1.00 0.15
C ASN A 36 11.48 2.47 -0.16
N THR A 37 11.90 2.89 -1.34
CA THR A 37 11.47 4.18 -1.92
C THR A 37 10.75 3.89 -3.22
N ARG A 38 9.49 4.33 -3.33
CA ARG A 38 8.71 4.26 -4.56
C ARG A 38 8.85 5.53 -5.35
N ILE A 39 9.17 5.39 -6.63
CA ILE A 39 9.22 6.47 -7.61
C ILE A 39 8.18 6.16 -8.68
N VAL A 40 7.41 7.15 -9.07
CA VAL A 40 6.41 7.02 -10.13
C VAL A 40 6.66 8.08 -11.19
N LEU A 41 6.79 7.63 -12.43
CA LEU A 41 6.76 8.49 -13.60
C LEU A 41 5.34 8.44 -14.18
N ASP A 42 4.64 9.57 -14.16
CA ASP A 42 3.37 9.71 -14.84
C ASP A 42 3.64 9.86 -16.34
N MET A 43 2.96 9.06 -17.16
CA MET A 43 3.22 8.93 -18.59
C MET A 43 1.97 9.25 -19.41
N SER A 44 2.14 9.89 -20.56
CA SER A 44 1.04 10.18 -21.49
C SER A 44 0.46 8.93 -22.15
N SER A 45 1.26 7.86 -22.29
CA SER A 45 0.85 6.56 -22.82
C SER A 45 1.58 5.41 -22.12
N ALA A 46 1.23 4.16 -22.42
CA ALA A 46 1.87 2.99 -21.83
C ALA A 46 3.39 3.02 -22.05
N PRO A 47 4.21 2.91 -20.99
CA PRO A 47 5.67 2.94 -21.10
C PRO A 47 6.22 1.62 -21.63
N GLU A 48 7.12 1.70 -22.59
CA GLU A 48 8.02 0.62 -22.98
C GLU A 48 9.42 0.96 -22.47
N PHE A 49 9.99 0.09 -21.65
CA PHE A 49 11.24 0.41 -20.94
C PHE A 49 12.18 -0.77 -20.82
N THR A 50 13.46 -0.45 -20.68
CA THR A 50 14.51 -1.33 -20.18
C THR A 50 15.28 -0.62 -19.09
N TYR A 51 15.87 -1.36 -18.15
CA TYR A 51 16.66 -0.76 -17.08
C TYR A 51 17.87 -1.59 -16.71
N PHE A 52 18.85 -0.94 -16.11
CA PHE A 52 20.03 -1.59 -15.55
C PHE A 52 20.63 -0.76 -14.41
N PRO A 53 21.10 -1.41 -13.35
CA PRO A 53 21.81 -0.73 -12.28
C PRO A 53 23.28 -0.49 -12.64
N LEU A 54 23.84 0.60 -12.13
CA LEU A 54 25.26 0.92 -12.18
C LEU A 54 25.81 1.09 -10.75
N LYS A 55 27.07 0.72 -10.56
CA LYS A 55 27.82 0.88 -9.30
C LYS A 55 28.89 1.98 -9.47
N ASN A 56 29.31 2.57 -8.37
CA ASN A 56 30.42 3.53 -8.29
C ASN A 56 30.28 4.78 -9.20
N PRO A 57 29.36 5.71 -8.92
CA PRO A 57 28.34 5.74 -7.87
C PRO A 57 27.12 4.89 -8.21
N HIS A 58 26.31 4.55 -7.20
CA HIS A 58 25.06 3.81 -7.39
C HIS A 58 24.05 4.61 -8.20
N ARG A 59 23.55 4.01 -9.29
CA ARG A 59 22.57 4.62 -10.19
C ARG A 59 21.65 3.55 -10.77
N LEU A 60 20.41 3.88 -10.99
CA LEU A 60 19.51 3.12 -11.83
C LEU A 60 19.30 3.89 -13.12
N VAL A 61 19.60 3.26 -14.25
CA VAL A 61 19.39 3.82 -15.59
C VAL A 61 18.15 3.17 -16.20
N ILE A 62 17.25 3.98 -16.70
CA ILE A 62 15.99 3.56 -17.34
C ILE A 62 15.96 4.16 -18.73
N ASP A 63 15.86 3.30 -19.73
CA ASP A 63 15.69 3.68 -21.14
C ASP A 63 14.20 3.50 -21.50
N LEU A 64 13.55 4.57 -21.90
CA LEU A 64 12.15 4.63 -22.31
C LEU A 64 12.09 4.77 -23.82
N SER A 65 11.50 3.77 -24.49
CA SER A 65 11.31 3.77 -25.94
C SER A 65 10.20 4.76 -26.34
N ASN A 66 10.29 5.31 -27.54
CA ASN A 66 9.29 6.26 -28.09
C ASN A 66 8.84 7.34 -27.10
N THR A 67 9.79 7.87 -26.31
CA THR A 67 9.53 8.83 -25.23
C THR A 67 10.39 10.07 -25.42
N SER A 68 9.80 11.27 -25.24
CA SER A 68 10.54 12.52 -25.27
C SER A 68 10.97 12.97 -23.87
N ASP A 69 12.09 13.70 -23.80
CA ASP A 69 12.65 14.32 -22.60
C ASP A 69 12.33 15.82 -22.49
N SER A 70 11.19 16.22 -23.04
CA SER A 70 10.80 17.63 -23.20
C SER A 70 10.54 18.39 -21.91
N LYS A 71 10.29 17.70 -20.78
CA LYS A 71 9.99 18.32 -19.50
C LYS A 71 11.12 18.11 -18.48
N THR A 72 11.42 19.13 -17.69
CA THR A 72 12.40 19.02 -16.61
C THR A 72 11.87 18.10 -15.50
N LEU A 73 12.66 17.10 -15.11
CA LEU A 73 12.38 16.27 -13.95
C LEU A 73 12.85 17.00 -12.69
N SER A 74 11.93 17.38 -11.83
CA SER A 74 12.24 18.02 -10.55
C SER A 74 12.00 17.06 -9.41
N LEU A 75 12.97 16.93 -8.51
CA LEU A 75 12.78 16.23 -7.25
C LEU A 75 11.82 17.02 -6.36
N GLN A 76 10.92 16.31 -5.69
CA GLN A 76 10.17 16.86 -4.57
C GLN A 76 11.11 17.03 -3.37
N SER A 77 10.82 17.98 -2.50
CA SER A 77 11.65 18.32 -1.33
C SER A 77 11.83 17.16 -0.34
N ASP A 78 10.94 16.16 -0.38
CA ASP A 78 10.94 15.01 0.53
C ASP A 78 11.17 13.71 -0.24
N SER A 79 12.35 13.59 -0.90
CA SER A 79 12.74 12.39 -1.67
C SER A 79 13.39 11.29 -0.81
N GLY A 80 13.54 11.51 0.52
CA GLY A 80 14.19 10.60 1.45
C GLY A 80 15.70 10.48 1.24
N ASP A 81 16.34 9.60 2.03
CA ASP A 81 17.80 9.45 2.05
C ASP A 81 18.36 8.56 0.93
N LEU A 82 17.52 7.75 0.27
CA LEU A 82 17.98 6.81 -0.73
C LEU A 82 18.23 7.47 -2.09
N VAL A 83 17.31 8.32 -2.54
CA VAL A 83 17.37 8.97 -3.86
C VAL A 83 18.06 10.32 -3.74
N ARG A 84 19.21 10.45 -4.39
CA ARG A 84 19.98 11.71 -4.42
C ARG A 84 19.47 12.66 -5.48
N LYS A 85 19.19 12.13 -6.70
CA LYS A 85 18.80 12.94 -7.86
C LYS A 85 18.13 12.09 -8.91
N VAL A 86 17.15 12.68 -9.60
CA VAL A 86 16.59 12.12 -10.83
C VAL A 86 16.85 13.12 -11.95
N ARG A 87 17.33 12.65 -13.09
CA ARG A 87 17.65 13.51 -14.23
C ARG A 87 17.57 12.75 -15.55
N TYR A 88 17.45 13.48 -16.63
CA TYR A 88 17.71 12.96 -17.96
C TYR A 88 19.20 12.78 -18.23
N SER A 89 19.52 11.90 -19.18
CA SER A 89 20.84 11.66 -19.70
C SER A 89 20.76 11.41 -21.21
N THR A 90 21.89 11.32 -21.89
CA THR A 90 21.95 11.05 -23.34
C THR A 90 21.20 9.75 -23.65
N PRO A 91 20.13 9.80 -24.47
CA PRO A 91 19.34 8.64 -24.82
C PRO A 91 20.10 7.73 -25.82
N LYS A 92 19.63 6.48 -25.99
CA LYS A 92 20.18 5.56 -26.99
C LYS A 92 19.97 6.02 -28.42
N ASN A 93 18.86 6.68 -28.68
CA ASN A 93 18.48 7.21 -29.98
C ASN A 93 17.57 8.45 -29.81
N LYS A 94 17.28 9.14 -30.92
CA LYS A 94 16.48 10.36 -30.93
C LYS A 94 14.98 10.17 -30.56
N GLN A 95 14.52 8.92 -30.53
CA GLN A 95 13.13 8.57 -30.22
C GLN A 95 12.99 7.95 -28.83
N SER A 96 14.00 8.06 -27.99
CA SER A 96 13.99 7.51 -26.64
C SER A 96 14.39 8.56 -25.61
N ALA A 97 13.94 8.39 -24.37
CA ALA A 97 14.43 9.15 -23.23
C ALA A 97 15.23 8.24 -22.31
N ARG A 98 16.27 8.77 -21.69
CA ARG A 98 17.03 8.09 -20.66
C ARG A 98 16.88 8.83 -19.35
N VAL A 99 16.31 8.16 -18.35
CA VAL A 99 16.20 8.65 -16.97
C VAL A 99 17.26 7.98 -16.13
N VAL A 100 17.97 8.76 -15.33
CA VAL A 100 18.97 8.28 -14.38
C VAL A 100 18.55 8.67 -12.98
N ILE A 101 18.39 7.69 -12.12
CA ILE A 101 18.14 7.85 -10.70
C ILE A 101 19.46 7.62 -9.99
N GLU A 102 20.01 8.67 -9.40
CA GLU A 102 21.25 8.63 -8.61
C GLU A 102 20.90 8.27 -7.16
N LEU A 103 21.63 7.30 -6.61
CA LEU A 103 21.34 6.73 -5.29
C LEU A 103 22.51 6.99 -4.34
N ASN A 104 22.20 7.25 -3.08
CA ASN A 104 23.21 7.41 -2.02
C ASN A 104 23.81 6.07 -1.57
N ARG A 105 23.12 4.96 -1.81
CA ARG A 105 23.57 3.59 -1.49
C ARG A 105 22.93 2.56 -2.42
N ALA A 106 23.35 1.31 -2.30
CA ALA A 106 22.84 0.23 -3.13
C ALA A 106 21.34 -0.03 -2.85
N ALA A 107 20.57 -0.25 -3.91
CA ALA A 107 19.18 -0.67 -3.82
C ALA A 107 18.87 -1.74 -4.87
N THR A 108 17.88 -2.59 -4.56
CA THR A 108 17.36 -3.59 -5.52
C THR A 108 16.13 -3.00 -6.19
N PRO A 109 16.18 -2.73 -7.52
CA PRO A 109 15.05 -2.16 -8.23
C PRO A 109 14.04 -3.21 -8.66
N SER A 110 12.77 -2.86 -8.61
CA SER A 110 11.65 -3.56 -9.26
C SER A 110 10.84 -2.54 -10.03
N LEU A 111 10.66 -2.75 -11.34
CA LEU A 111 9.98 -1.81 -12.22
C LEU A 111 8.79 -2.50 -12.90
N PHE A 112 7.67 -1.81 -12.96
CA PHE A 112 6.47 -2.28 -13.67
C PHE A 112 5.64 -1.11 -14.20
N ALA A 113 4.96 -1.36 -15.33
CA ALA A 113 4.02 -0.41 -15.90
C ALA A 113 2.64 -0.58 -15.26
N MET A 114 1.92 0.51 -15.07
CA MET A 114 0.54 0.51 -14.61
C MET A 114 -0.38 1.18 -15.64
N THR A 115 -1.52 0.54 -15.88
CA THR A 115 -2.58 1.08 -16.72
C THR A 115 -3.29 2.25 -16.03
N PRO A 116 -4.00 3.10 -16.80
CA PRO A 116 -4.79 4.18 -16.23
C PRO A 116 -5.80 3.69 -15.19
N THR A 117 -5.74 4.28 -14.01
CA THR A 117 -6.67 4.04 -12.90
C THR A 117 -6.95 5.38 -12.24
N LYS A 118 -8.20 5.87 -12.34
CA LYS A 118 -8.56 7.21 -11.82
C LYS A 118 -8.09 7.41 -10.38
N PRO A 119 -7.47 8.55 -10.03
CA PRO A 119 -7.33 9.77 -10.85
C PRO A 119 -6.12 9.80 -11.81
N TYR A 120 -5.31 8.75 -11.88
CA TYR A 120 -4.04 8.72 -12.62
C TYR A 120 -4.15 8.09 -14.01
N GLY A 121 -3.28 8.53 -14.92
CA GLY A 121 -3.04 7.95 -16.25
C GLY A 121 -2.10 6.74 -16.22
N HIS A 122 -1.41 6.53 -17.34
CA HIS A 122 -0.33 5.54 -17.43
C HIS A 122 0.81 5.92 -16.50
N ARG A 123 1.45 4.92 -15.89
CA ARG A 123 2.55 5.13 -14.93
C ARG A 123 3.64 4.08 -15.11
N LEU A 124 4.89 4.49 -14.94
CA LEU A 124 5.99 3.58 -14.65
C LEU A 124 6.31 3.69 -13.17
N VAL A 125 6.11 2.60 -12.44
CA VAL A 125 6.43 2.48 -11.02
C VAL A 125 7.80 1.86 -10.86
N ILE A 126 8.63 2.45 -10.01
CA ILE A 126 9.99 2.03 -9.68
C ILE A 126 10.07 1.89 -8.17
N ASP A 127 10.10 0.66 -7.69
CA ASP A 127 10.32 0.35 -6.29
C ASP A 127 11.79 0.05 -6.05
N LEU A 128 12.42 0.81 -5.18
CA LEU A 128 13.82 0.67 -4.78
C LEU A 128 13.89 0.12 -3.37
N LYS A 129 14.09 -1.19 -3.24
CA LYS A 129 14.31 -1.82 -1.93
C LYS A 129 15.70 -1.49 -1.44
N ASP A 130 15.81 -0.89 -0.26
CA ASP A 130 17.09 -0.53 0.36
C ASP A 130 17.87 -1.81 0.74
N SER A 131 19.01 -2.02 0.11
CA SER A 131 19.88 -3.18 0.36
C SER A 131 20.84 -2.96 1.53
N GLY A 132 20.93 -1.73 2.04
CA GLY A 132 21.82 -1.31 3.11
C GLY A 132 21.12 -0.84 4.38
N ALA A 133 19.77 -0.82 4.41
CA ALA A 133 19.06 -0.55 5.64
C ALA A 133 19.30 -1.72 6.60
N PRO A 134 19.84 -1.51 7.81
CA PRO A 134 19.81 -2.53 8.83
C PRO A 134 18.34 -2.87 9.06
N ALA A 135 18.01 -4.17 8.99
CA ALA A 135 16.71 -4.63 9.47
C ALA A 135 16.52 -3.96 10.84
N ALA A 136 15.41 -3.20 11.00
CA ALA A 136 15.14 -2.47 12.23
C ALA A 136 15.40 -3.39 13.41
N SER A 137 16.60 -3.25 13.96
CA SER A 137 17.04 -4.01 15.12
C SER A 137 16.27 -3.43 16.29
N SER A 138 15.27 -4.15 16.74
CA SER A 138 14.77 -4.02 18.11
C SER A 138 15.95 -4.35 19.04
N SER A 139 16.76 -3.34 19.34
CA SER A 139 17.83 -3.44 20.34
C SER A 139 17.20 -3.43 21.73
N SER A 140 16.82 -4.61 22.20
CA SER A 140 16.83 -4.92 23.62
C SER A 140 18.03 -5.84 23.84
N SER A 141 19.18 -5.24 24.13
CA SER A 141 20.38 -5.94 24.63
C SER A 141 20.13 -6.42 26.05
N GLY A 142 19.58 -7.63 26.16
CA GLY A 142 19.64 -8.41 27.38
C GLY A 142 20.79 -9.39 27.27
N THR A 143 21.90 -9.07 27.91
CA THR A 143 23.07 -9.94 28.08
C THR A 143 22.68 -11.15 28.94
N PHE A 144 22.56 -12.32 28.33
CA PHE A 144 22.49 -13.57 29.08
C PHE A 144 23.82 -14.31 29.00
N ALA A 145 24.45 -14.36 30.15
CA ALA A 145 25.65 -15.16 30.37
C ALA A 145 25.34 -16.64 30.21
N SER A 146 26.19 -17.31 29.45
CA SER A 146 26.23 -18.75 29.25
C SER A 146 26.68 -19.45 30.55
N SER A 147 25.87 -20.38 31.09
CA SER A 147 26.36 -21.40 32.01
C SER A 147 25.91 -22.78 31.56
N LYS A 148 26.88 -23.66 31.51
CA LYS A 148 26.89 -25.06 31.03
C LYS A 148 25.98 -25.97 31.84
N SER A 149 25.43 -26.98 31.15
CA SER A 149 24.78 -28.20 31.64
C SER A 149 25.56 -28.96 32.73
N PRO A 150 24.90 -29.88 33.47
CA PRO A 150 24.63 -31.18 32.90
C PRO A 150 23.26 -31.84 33.28
N SER A 151 22.94 -32.82 32.45
CA SER A 151 21.86 -33.80 32.45
C SER A 151 21.44 -34.37 33.80
N ASN A 152 20.09 -34.48 34.00
CA ASN A 152 19.52 -35.73 34.59
C ASN A 152 18.05 -35.88 34.16
N ALA A 153 17.75 -37.05 33.63
CA ALA A 153 16.42 -37.48 33.27
C ALA A 153 15.62 -37.79 34.58
N SER A 154 14.45 -37.19 34.71
CA SER A 154 13.41 -37.66 35.61
C SER A 154 12.06 -37.37 35.01
N THR A 155 11.36 -38.45 34.73
CA THR A 155 9.94 -38.52 34.38
C THR A 155 9.11 -37.84 35.47
N SER A 156 8.44 -36.77 35.14
CA SER A 156 7.45 -36.12 36.00
C SER A 156 6.18 -35.89 35.23
N SER A 157 5.12 -36.49 35.73
CA SER A 157 3.72 -36.34 35.37
C SER A 157 3.35 -34.87 35.10
N VAL A 158 2.77 -34.59 33.91
CA VAL A 158 2.17 -33.32 33.58
C VAL A 158 0.91 -33.13 34.41
N VAL A 159 1.04 -32.45 35.55
CA VAL A 159 -0.09 -31.82 36.21
C VAL A 159 -0.36 -30.55 35.44
N MET A 160 -1.49 -30.48 34.73
CA MET A 160 -2.01 -29.25 34.19
C MET A 160 -2.40 -28.33 35.36
N ASP A 161 -1.44 -27.57 35.85
CA ASP A 161 -1.72 -26.43 36.71
C ASP A 161 -2.24 -25.29 35.82
N GLY A 162 -3.55 -25.07 35.87
CA GLY A 162 -4.28 -24.05 35.11
C GLY A 162 -4.03 -22.59 35.54
N SER A 163 -2.85 -22.33 36.10
CA SER A 163 -2.36 -20.98 36.36
C SER A 163 -1.50 -20.51 35.19
N SER A 164 -2.13 -20.12 34.10
CA SER A 164 -1.46 -19.30 33.07
C SER A 164 -1.09 -17.98 33.74
N SER A 165 0.16 -17.87 34.20
CA SER A 165 0.74 -16.58 34.50
C SER A 165 0.71 -15.75 33.20
N HIS A 166 -0.35 -15.01 32.96
CA HIS A 166 -0.38 -13.89 32.04
C HIS A 166 0.63 -12.90 32.60
N ARG A 167 1.91 -13.14 32.30
CA ARG A 167 2.94 -12.16 32.58
C ARG A 167 2.50 -10.87 31.85
N ASN A 168 2.49 -9.79 32.64
CA ASN A 168 2.20 -8.42 32.26
C ASN A 168 3.04 -7.95 31.06
N ARG A 169 2.73 -8.43 29.86
CA ARG A 169 3.19 -7.77 28.65
C ARG A 169 2.17 -6.71 28.25
N ASP A 170 2.62 -5.65 27.67
CA ASP A 170 1.74 -4.64 27.12
C ASP A 170 0.81 -5.25 26.05
N ILE A 171 -0.42 -4.77 26.02
CA ILE A 171 -1.34 -5.00 24.90
C ILE A 171 -0.83 -4.19 23.72
N ILE A 172 -0.57 -4.86 22.60
CA ILE A 172 -0.06 -4.23 21.39
C ILE A 172 -1.22 -3.95 20.44
N VAL A 173 -1.47 -2.67 20.17
CA VAL A 173 -2.49 -2.23 19.22
C VAL A 173 -1.82 -1.78 17.93
N ALA A 174 -2.09 -2.48 16.84
CA ALA A 174 -1.70 -2.03 15.51
C ALA A 174 -2.71 -1.01 15.00
N ILE A 175 -2.23 0.16 14.62
CA ILE A 175 -3.04 1.22 14.04
C ILE A 175 -2.70 1.30 12.56
N ASP A 176 -3.71 1.09 11.74
CA ASP A 176 -3.61 1.17 10.29
C ASP A 176 -4.21 2.48 9.81
N ALA A 177 -3.37 3.34 9.26
CA ALA A 177 -3.82 4.55 8.57
C ALA A 177 -4.10 4.22 7.11
N GLY A 178 -5.37 4.20 6.71
CA GLY A 178 -5.79 3.87 5.34
C GLY A 178 -5.07 4.71 4.28
N HIS A 179 -4.88 4.14 3.08
CA HIS A 179 -4.25 4.79 1.92
C HIS A 179 -2.78 5.19 2.14
N GLY A 180 -2.26 6.14 1.33
CA GLY A 180 -0.88 6.65 1.46
C GLY A 180 -0.11 6.63 0.14
N GLY A 181 0.91 7.48 0.02
CA GLY A 181 1.72 7.59 -1.20
C GLY A 181 0.89 7.99 -2.41
N GLU A 182 0.97 7.20 -3.50
CA GLU A 182 0.17 7.41 -4.70
C GLU A 182 -1.33 7.16 -4.53
N ASP A 183 -1.74 6.47 -3.49
CA ASP A 183 -3.16 6.25 -3.20
C ASP A 183 -3.70 7.37 -2.31
N PRO A 184 -4.45 8.33 -2.85
CA PRO A 184 -4.99 9.44 -2.08
C PRO A 184 -6.17 9.04 -1.18
N GLY A 185 -6.78 7.86 -1.42
CA GLY A 185 -8.10 7.52 -0.91
C GLY A 185 -9.19 8.40 -1.51
N SER A 186 -10.26 8.62 -0.77
CA SER A 186 -11.31 9.55 -1.13
C SER A 186 -10.79 11.00 -1.16
N ILE A 187 -11.35 11.79 -2.09
CA ILE A 187 -11.02 13.22 -2.22
C ILE A 187 -12.23 14.03 -1.81
N GLY A 188 -12.09 14.77 -0.71
CA GLY A 188 -13.15 15.64 -0.20
C GLY A 188 -13.43 16.83 -1.13
N PRO A 189 -14.59 17.52 -0.97
CA PRO A 189 -14.97 18.63 -1.84
C PRO A 189 -13.97 19.78 -1.90
N ALA A 190 -13.17 19.98 -0.85
CA ALA A 190 -12.12 20.99 -0.78
C ALA A 190 -10.74 20.48 -1.29
N GLY A 191 -10.69 19.31 -1.93
CA GLY A 191 -9.44 18.71 -2.39
C GLY A 191 -8.63 18.02 -1.28
N THR A 192 -9.20 17.81 -0.10
CA THR A 192 -8.55 17.12 1.01
C THR A 192 -8.46 15.64 0.71
N TYR A 193 -7.28 15.05 0.77
CA TYR A 193 -7.05 13.62 0.59
C TYR A 193 -7.29 12.84 1.88
N GLU A 194 -7.99 11.72 1.78
CA GLU A 194 -8.26 10.81 2.88
C GLU A 194 -6.97 10.36 3.58
N LYS A 195 -5.93 10.02 2.82
CA LYS A 195 -4.64 9.58 3.35
C LYS A 195 -4.02 10.52 4.39
N HIS A 196 -4.26 11.82 4.29
CA HIS A 196 -3.75 12.80 5.25
C HIS A 196 -4.58 12.82 6.53
N ILE A 197 -5.89 12.68 6.39
CA ILE A 197 -6.83 12.63 7.53
C ILE A 197 -6.60 11.36 8.35
N THR A 198 -6.54 10.21 7.69
CA THR A 198 -6.32 8.92 8.35
C THR A 198 -4.98 8.88 9.09
N LEU A 199 -3.90 9.40 8.48
CA LEU A 199 -2.59 9.49 9.13
C LEU A 199 -2.61 10.42 10.34
N SER A 200 -3.30 11.56 10.25
CA SER A 200 -3.43 12.52 11.35
C SER A 200 -4.17 11.91 12.55
N ILE A 201 -5.28 11.21 12.29
CA ILE A 201 -6.07 10.54 13.34
C ILE A 201 -5.25 9.40 13.95
N ALA A 202 -4.59 8.58 13.11
CA ALA A 202 -3.78 7.46 13.56
C ALA A 202 -2.64 7.89 14.49
N LYS A 203 -1.93 8.99 14.18
CA LYS A 203 -0.88 9.54 15.05
C LYS A 203 -1.41 10.05 16.40
N LYS A 204 -2.61 10.62 16.42
CA LYS A 204 -3.25 11.03 17.68
C LYS A 204 -3.62 9.81 18.52
N LEU A 205 -4.19 8.78 17.89
CA LEU A 205 -4.55 7.54 18.57
C LEU A 205 -3.30 6.81 19.09
N GLU A 206 -2.22 6.76 18.30
CA GLU A 206 -0.92 6.23 18.73
C GLU A 206 -0.41 6.90 20.01
N ALA A 207 -0.43 8.24 20.04
CA ALA A 207 0.01 9.00 21.21
C ALA A 207 -0.86 8.71 22.45
N MET A 208 -2.20 8.59 22.27
CA MET A 208 -3.11 8.26 23.35
C MET A 208 -2.87 6.85 23.90
N ILE A 209 -2.77 5.85 23.03
CA ILE A 209 -2.52 4.45 23.45
C ILE A 209 -1.16 4.32 24.14
N ASN A 210 -0.11 4.96 23.62
CA ASN A 210 1.22 4.93 24.24
C ASN A 210 1.27 5.69 25.58
N GLY A 211 0.30 6.54 25.87
CA GLY A 211 0.10 7.19 27.18
C GLY A 211 -0.56 6.27 28.21
N GLU A 212 -1.19 5.18 27.80
CA GLU A 212 -1.88 4.25 28.69
C GLU A 212 -0.91 3.18 29.22
N ARG A 213 -0.95 2.95 30.53
CA ARG A 213 -0.11 1.95 31.17
C ARG A 213 -0.52 0.54 30.73
N GLY A 214 0.46 -0.26 30.31
CA GLY A 214 0.24 -1.64 29.86
C GLY A 214 -0.30 -1.73 28.43
N MET A 215 -0.22 -0.63 27.67
CA MET A 215 -0.56 -0.60 26.26
C MET A 215 0.58 -0.03 25.43
N ARG A 216 0.69 -0.49 24.18
CA ARG A 216 1.65 0.01 23.20
C ARG A 216 1.02 0.02 21.81
N ALA A 217 1.15 1.14 21.11
CA ALA A 217 0.73 1.25 19.73
C ALA A 217 1.89 0.98 18.75
N ILE A 218 1.55 0.45 17.60
CA ILE A 218 2.41 0.38 16.42
C ILE A 218 1.61 0.88 15.22
N MET A 219 2.29 1.52 14.27
CA MET A 219 1.66 2.04 13.06
C MET A 219 2.01 1.15 11.85
N THR A 220 1.05 0.88 10.95
CA THR A 220 1.34 0.24 9.65
C THR A 220 2.10 1.18 8.72
N ARG A 221 1.83 2.48 8.83
CA ARG A 221 2.61 3.56 8.20
C ARG A 221 2.66 4.78 9.12
N SER A 222 3.83 5.38 9.23
CA SER A 222 4.07 6.60 10.02
C SER A 222 4.23 7.87 9.16
N GLY A 223 4.28 7.71 7.84
CA GLY A 223 4.46 8.78 6.84
C GLY A 223 3.50 8.65 5.67
N ASP A 224 3.65 9.54 4.68
CA ASP A 224 2.88 9.48 3.43
C ASP A 224 3.55 8.55 2.42
N TYR A 225 3.41 7.24 2.63
CA TYR A 225 3.82 6.20 1.70
C TYR A 225 2.77 5.09 1.61
N TYR A 226 2.75 4.39 0.47
CA TYR A 226 1.79 3.34 0.20
C TYR A 226 2.16 2.04 0.92
N VAL A 227 1.18 1.44 1.58
CA VAL A 227 1.24 0.08 2.11
C VAL A 227 0.03 -0.67 1.56
N SER A 228 0.27 -1.76 0.83
CA SER A 228 -0.84 -2.54 0.25
C SER A 228 -1.75 -3.11 1.34
N PRO A 229 -3.07 -3.23 1.10
CA PRO A 229 -4.03 -3.75 2.07
C PRO A 229 -3.63 -5.11 2.66
N ASN A 230 -3.11 -6.02 1.84
CA ASN A 230 -2.65 -7.34 2.31
C ASN A 230 -1.40 -7.29 3.20
N LYS A 231 -0.53 -6.29 3.00
CA LYS A 231 0.69 -6.12 3.82
C LYS A 231 0.39 -5.54 5.21
N ARG A 232 -0.72 -4.83 5.37
CA ARG A 232 -1.10 -4.19 6.65
C ARG A 232 -1.30 -5.20 7.79
N PRO A 233 -2.12 -6.26 7.61
CA PRO A 233 -2.24 -7.32 8.62
C PRO A 233 -0.94 -8.10 8.82
N GLU A 234 -0.10 -8.28 7.79
CA GLU A 234 1.22 -8.90 7.96
C GLU A 234 2.12 -8.10 8.92
N LEU A 235 2.13 -6.77 8.79
CA LEU A 235 2.88 -5.89 9.68
C LEU A 235 2.38 -6.01 11.12
N ALA A 236 1.06 -6.05 11.34
CA ALA A 236 0.47 -6.26 12.66
C ALA A 236 0.89 -7.61 13.26
N ARG A 237 0.76 -8.70 12.50
CA ARG A 237 1.20 -10.05 12.92
C ARG A 237 2.69 -10.13 13.24
N LYS A 238 3.54 -9.53 12.39
CA LYS A 238 4.99 -9.50 12.61
C LYS A 238 5.37 -8.82 13.92
N GLN A 239 4.60 -7.84 14.33
CA GLN A 239 4.78 -7.13 15.61
C GLN A 239 4.02 -7.78 16.77
N LYS A 240 3.38 -8.94 16.54
CA LYS A 240 2.58 -9.67 17.53
C LYS A 240 1.49 -8.78 18.15
N ALA A 241 0.82 -7.99 17.32
CA ALA A 241 -0.28 -7.15 17.76
C ALA A 241 -1.46 -8.01 18.25
N ASP A 242 -2.10 -7.56 19.31
CA ASP A 242 -3.29 -8.19 19.90
C ASP A 242 -4.56 -7.69 19.23
N LEU A 243 -4.49 -6.49 18.63
CA LEU A 243 -5.60 -5.82 17.97
C LEU A 243 -5.09 -5.03 16.76
N LEU A 244 -5.86 -5.04 15.68
CA LEU A 244 -5.68 -4.15 14.52
C LEU A 244 -6.89 -3.21 14.40
N ILE A 245 -6.61 -1.90 14.34
CA ILE A 245 -7.61 -0.85 14.10
C ILE A 245 -7.23 -0.14 12.80
N SER A 246 -8.06 -0.27 11.77
CA SER A 246 -7.90 0.48 10.51
C SER A 246 -8.78 1.72 10.50
N ILE A 247 -8.21 2.84 10.10
CA ILE A 247 -8.84 4.16 10.11
C ILE A 247 -9.01 4.64 8.69
N HIS A 248 -10.27 4.91 8.31
CA HIS A 248 -10.69 5.43 7.01
C HIS A 248 -11.56 6.68 7.17
N ALA A 249 -11.68 7.46 6.11
CA ALA A 249 -12.52 8.67 6.04
C ALA A 249 -13.17 8.74 4.65
N ASP A 250 -13.90 7.68 4.30
CA ASP A 250 -14.49 7.48 2.99
C ASP A 250 -15.46 8.60 2.61
N ALA A 251 -15.39 9.08 1.38
CA ALA A 251 -16.37 9.94 0.76
C ALA A 251 -17.24 9.09 -0.17
N PHE A 252 -18.52 8.99 0.15
CA PHE A 252 -19.46 8.32 -0.72
C PHE A 252 -19.95 9.25 -1.84
N SER A 253 -20.19 8.70 -3.04
CA SER A 253 -20.60 9.46 -4.23
C SER A 253 -21.97 10.15 -4.11
N GLN A 254 -22.76 9.77 -3.12
CA GLN A 254 -24.05 10.37 -2.77
C GLN A 254 -23.91 11.16 -1.46
N PRO A 255 -24.71 12.23 -1.23
CA PRO A 255 -24.62 13.03 -0.01
C PRO A 255 -24.95 12.27 1.28
N GLN A 256 -25.34 11.03 1.18
CA GLN A 256 -25.53 10.07 2.26
C GLN A 256 -24.79 8.77 1.89
N PRO A 257 -24.16 8.09 2.82
CA PRO A 257 -24.21 8.14 4.29
C PRO A 257 -23.38 9.25 4.92
N LYS A 258 -23.79 9.73 6.09
CA LYS A 258 -23.07 10.66 6.95
C LYS A 258 -22.86 10.04 8.33
N GLY A 259 -21.75 10.37 8.98
CA GLY A 259 -21.43 9.91 10.33
C GLY A 259 -20.50 8.70 10.37
N GLY A 260 -20.06 8.37 11.58
CA GLY A 260 -19.15 7.27 11.81
C GLY A 260 -19.81 5.89 11.68
N SER A 261 -19.05 4.91 11.28
CA SER A 261 -19.40 3.48 11.27
C SER A 261 -18.21 2.64 11.71
N VAL A 262 -18.50 1.47 12.29
CA VAL A 262 -17.47 0.49 12.67
C VAL A 262 -17.73 -0.77 11.86
N TRP A 263 -16.66 -1.33 11.34
CA TRP A 263 -16.67 -2.53 10.52
C TRP A 263 -15.81 -3.60 11.19
N VAL A 264 -16.30 -4.83 11.21
CA VAL A 264 -15.58 -5.99 11.74
C VAL A 264 -15.47 -7.05 10.65
N LEU A 265 -14.47 -7.94 10.77
CA LEU A 265 -14.27 -9.00 9.81
C LEU A 265 -15.50 -9.91 9.71
N SER A 266 -15.87 -10.25 8.49
CA SER A 266 -16.83 -11.31 8.17
C SER A 266 -16.24 -12.21 7.09
N MET A 267 -16.38 -13.51 7.27
CA MET A 267 -16.08 -14.51 6.22
C MET A 267 -17.17 -14.55 5.15
N ARG A 268 -18.28 -13.91 5.39
CA ARG A 268 -19.38 -13.78 4.42
C ARG A 268 -19.23 -12.47 3.65
N ARG A 269 -19.78 -12.46 2.43
CA ARG A 269 -19.84 -11.24 1.61
C ARG A 269 -20.58 -10.14 2.38
N ALA A 270 -20.14 -8.88 2.21
CA ALA A 270 -20.80 -7.73 2.85
C ALA A 270 -22.32 -7.70 2.58
N ASP A 271 -23.09 -7.57 3.64
CA ASP A 271 -24.55 -7.65 3.59
C ASP A 271 -25.19 -6.36 3.06
N THR A 272 -24.45 -5.24 3.08
CA THR A 272 -24.97 -3.91 2.72
C THR A 272 -24.38 -3.40 1.41
N GLU A 273 -25.10 -2.50 0.71
CA GLU A 273 -24.57 -1.81 -0.48
C GLU A 273 -23.31 -1.00 -0.16
N LEU A 274 -23.29 -0.32 0.98
CA LEU A 274 -22.13 0.43 1.44
C LEU A 274 -20.93 -0.50 1.66
N GLY A 275 -21.12 -1.66 2.30
CA GLY A 275 -20.06 -2.64 2.49
C GLY A 275 -19.48 -3.13 1.17
N ARG A 276 -20.32 -3.45 0.19
CA ARG A 276 -19.87 -3.83 -1.15
C ARG A 276 -19.14 -2.72 -1.88
N TRP A 277 -19.56 -1.48 -1.69
CA TRP A 277 -18.87 -0.32 -2.26
C TRP A 277 -17.50 -0.10 -1.62
N LEU A 278 -17.39 -0.20 -0.29
CA LEU A 278 -16.12 -0.09 0.44
C LEU A 278 -15.13 -1.20 0.04
N GLU A 279 -15.59 -2.45 -0.06
CA GLU A 279 -14.75 -3.56 -0.56
C GLU A 279 -14.25 -3.32 -2.00
N LYS A 280 -15.09 -2.70 -2.84
CA LYS A 280 -14.68 -2.31 -4.20
C LYS A 280 -13.67 -1.16 -4.19
N SER A 281 -13.82 -0.21 -3.27
CA SER A 281 -12.88 0.90 -3.09
C SER A 281 -11.50 0.41 -2.63
N GLU A 282 -11.46 -0.55 -1.70
CA GLU A 282 -10.21 -1.18 -1.24
C GLU A 282 -9.49 -1.90 -2.39
N ARG A 283 -10.21 -2.67 -3.22
CA ARG A 283 -9.63 -3.27 -4.43
C ARG A 283 -9.12 -2.24 -5.43
N HIS A 284 -9.78 -1.09 -5.53
CA HIS A 284 -9.29 0.02 -6.35
C HIS A 284 -7.98 0.61 -5.81
N SER A 285 -7.85 0.72 -4.49
CA SER A 285 -6.61 1.10 -3.81
C SER A 285 -5.46 0.13 -4.12
N GLU A 286 -5.73 -1.18 -4.13
CA GLU A 286 -4.74 -2.20 -4.54
C GLU A 286 -4.27 -1.98 -5.98
N LEU A 287 -5.20 -1.69 -6.90
CA LEU A 287 -4.87 -1.40 -8.30
C LEU A 287 -4.05 -0.12 -8.45
N LEU A 288 -4.32 0.91 -7.64
CA LEU A 288 -3.53 2.14 -7.63
C LEU A 288 -2.08 1.89 -7.19
N GLY A 289 -1.88 1.01 -6.22
CA GLY A 289 -0.58 0.64 -5.68
C GLY A 289 0.19 -0.42 -6.48
N GLY A 290 -0.43 -1.03 -7.50
CA GLY A 290 0.18 -2.12 -8.29
C GLY A 290 0.32 -3.44 -7.53
N ALA A 291 -0.37 -3.61 -6.40
CA ALA A 291 -0.26 -4.82 -5.58
C ALA A 291 -0.89 -6.06 -6.23
N ALA A 292 -1.86 -5.86 -7.11
CA ALA A 292 -2.58 -6.97 -7.76
C ALA A 292 -1.69 -7.83 -8.68
N GLU A 293 -0.58 -7.30 -9.16
CA GLU A 293 0.33 -7.99 -10.09
C GLU A 293 1.33 -8.92 -9.38
N VAL A 294 1.52 -8.73 -8.06
CA VAL A 294 2.48 -9.51 -7.26
C VAL A 294 1.86 -10.78 -6.65
N ILE A 295 0.53 -10.92 -6.67
CA ILE A 295 -0.20 -11.97 -5.92
C ILE A 295 -0.47 -13.25 -6.73
N SER A 296 -0.02 -13.36 -7.98
CA SER A 296 -0.44 -14.47 -8.87
C SER A 296 0.11 -15.87 -8.54
N ASP A 297 0.85 -16.07 -7.46
CA ASP A 297 1.57 -17.34 -7.28
C ASP A 297 1.56 -17.99 -5.88
N LYS A 298 0.41 -18.12 -5.21
CA LYS A 298 0.31 -18.96 -3.98
C LYS A 298 -1.08 -19.55 -3.75
N SER A 299 -1.54 -20.43 -4.60
CA SER A 299 -2.85 -21.08 -4.42
C SER A 299 -2.87 -22.35 -3.55
N ASN A 300 -1.74 -22.96 -3.21
CA ASN A 300 -1.71 -24.28 -2.58
C ASN A 300 -1.48 -24.35 -1.06
N GLU A 301 -1.06 -23.26 -0.41
CA GLU A 301 -0.90 -23.23 1.07
C GLU A 301 -2.17 -22.78 1.81
N ARG A 302 -3.17 -22.38 1.10
CA ARG A 302 -4.40 -21.76 1.61
C ARG A 302 -5.30 -22.72 2.38
N TYR A 303 -5.41 -23.98 1.95
CA TYR A 303 -6.40 -24.93 2.48
C TYR A 303 -6.12 -25.44 3.90
N LEU A 304 -4.85 -25.62 4.27
CA LEU A 304 -4.48 -26.10 5.60
C LEU A 304 -4.57 -24.97 6.65
N ALA A 305 -4.24 -23.75 6.25
CA ALA A 305 -4.37 -22.57 7.07
C ALA A 305 -5.84 -22.24 7.39
N GLU A 306 -6.76 -22.44 6.43
CA GLU A 306 -8.19 -22.16 6.60
C GLU A 306 -8.86 -23.04 7.67
N THR A 307 -8.45 -24.29 7.80
CA THR A 307 -9.11 -25.23 8.75
C THR A 307 -8.67 -24.97 10.20
N ILE A 308 -7.43 -24.62 10.43
CA ILE A 308 -6.90 -24.27 11.78
C ILE A 308 -7.34 -22.86 12.18
N LEU A 309 -7.43 -21.96 11.19
CA LEU A 309 -7.88 -20.58 11.37
C LEU A 309 -9.37 -20.51 11.78
N GLY A 310 -10.22 -21.39 11.25
CA GLY A 310 -11.67 -21.37 11.51
C GLY A 310 -12.05 -21.43 12.97
N LEU A 311 -11.38 -22.25 13.78
CA LEU A 311 -11.67 -22.41 15.20
C LEU A 311 -11.19 -21.24 16.08
N SER A 312 -10.09 -20.58 15.71
CA SER A 312 -9.63 -19.38 16.42
C SER A 312 -10.34 -18.10 15.94
N MET A 313 -10.89 -18.10 14.73
CA MET A 313 -11.57 -16.95 14.16
C MET A 313 -12.92 -16.64 14.79
N ASP A 314 -13.68 -17.65 15.20
CA ASP A 314 -14.99 -17.43 15.84
C ASP A 314 -14.87 -16.62 17.14
N HIS A 315 -13.87 -16.92 17.96
CA HIS A 315 -13.59 -16.16 19.18
C HIS A 315 -13.08 -14.74 18.86
N SER A 316 -12.20 -14.61 17.90
CA SER A 316 -11.66 -13.32 17.44
C SER A 316 -12.77 -12.42 16.87
N MET A 317 -13.68 -12.98 16.06
CA MET A 317 -14.82 -12.24 15.51
C MET A 317 -15.79 -11.78 16.59
N ALA A 318 -16.11 -12.63 17.58
CA ALA A 318 -16.96 -12.25 18.71
C ALA A 318 -16.34 -11.11 19.52
N THR A 319 -15.05 -11.21 19.84
CA THR A 319 -14.30 -10.15 20.55
C THR A 319 -14.26 -8.84 19.73
N SER A 320 -14.05 -8.93 18.42
CA SER A 320 -14.04 -7.77 17.53
C SER A 320 -15.41 -7.09 17.48
N HIS A 321 -16.49 -7.88 17.48
CA HIS A 321 -17.86 -7.35 17.51
C HIS A 321 -18.14 -6.64 18.83
N ASP A 322 -17.77 -7.21 19.96
CA ASP A 322 -17.94 -6.60 21.29
C ASP A 322 -17.14 -5.30 21.42
N LEU A 323 -15.89 -5.29 20.97
CA LEU A 323 -15.09 -4.07 20.90
C LEU A 323 -15.72 -3.04 19.99
N GLY A 324 -16.20 -3.46 18.81
CA GLY A 324 -16.88 -2.58 17.87
C GLY A 324 -18.11 -1.91 18.46
N ASN A 325 -18.91 -2.62 19.27
CA ASN A 325 -20.03 -2.04 20.01
C ASN A 325 -19.58 -0.95 21.00
N LYS A 326 -18.51 -1.21 21.76
CA LYS A 326 -17.96 -0.23 22.70
C LYS A 326 -17.45 1.02 21.98
N VAL A 327 -16.75 0.85 20.86
CA VAL A 327 -16.30 1.97 20.02
C VAL A 327 -17.48 2.79 19.52
N ILE A 328 -18.56 2.16 19.07
CA ILE A 328 -19.80 2.85 18.65
C ILE A 328 -20.43 3.63 19.81
N GLU A 329 -20.45 3.07 21.01
CA GLU A 329 -20.98 3.76 22.19
C GLU A 329 -20.21 5.05 22.50
N GLU A 330 -18.88 5.00 22.44
CA GLU A 330 -18.04 6.19 22.63
C GLU A 330 -18.16 7.19 21.47
N MET A 331 -18.23 6.71 20.23
CA MET A 331 -18.43 7.57 19.06
C MET A 331 -19.73 8.36 19.09
N LYS A 332 -20.80 7.83 19.70
CA LYS A 332 -22.09 8.56 19.85
C LYS A 332 -21.92 9.88 20.60
N GLN A 333 -20.94 9.98 21.47
CA GLN A 333 -20.72 11.15 22.32
C GLN A 333 -20.06 12.29 21.54
N VAL A 334 -19.34 11.97 20.46
CA VAL A 334 -18.48 12.93 19.75
C VAL A 334 -18.87 13.14 18.28
N THR A 335 -19.66 12.22 17.69
CA THR A 335 -20.08 12.34 16.29
C THR A 335 -21.45 11.69 16.03
N SER A 336 -22.09 12.08 14.93
CA SER A 336 -23.25 11.34 14.43
C SER A 336 -22.80 9.96 13.93
N LEU A 337 -23.65 8.96 14.08
CA LEU A 337 -23.39 7.61 13.60
C LEU A 337 -24.19 7.33 12.33
N HIS A 338 -23.53 6.73 11.34
CA HIS A 338 -24.21 6.17 10.18
C HIS A 338 -24.92 4.86 10.54
N LYS A 339 -24.30 4.02 11.34
CA LYS A 339 -24.86 2.76 11.86
C LYS A 339 -24.71 2.69 13.37
N ARG A 340 -25.72 2.12 14.04
CA ARG A 340 -25.75 2.02 15.51
C ARG A 340 -25.22 0.70 16.04
N ALA A 341 -24.73 -0.18 15.16
CA ALA A 341 -24.09 -1.45 15.46
C ALA A 341 -22.95 -1.71 14.49
N PRO A 342 -21.93 -2.48 14.86
CA PRO A 342 -20.88 -2.89 13.95
C PRO A 342 -21.45 -3.57 12.72
N GLN A 343 -20.89 -3.27 11.57
CA GLN A 343 -21.20 -3.90 10.29
C GLN A 343 -20.13 -4.94 9.98
N ALA A 344 -20.48 -5.94 9.19
CA ALA A 344 -19.57 -7.01 8.81
C ALA A 344 -19.15 -6.88 7.35
N ALA A 345 -17.86 -7.04 7.06
CA ALA A 345 -17.28 -7.01 5.71
C ALA A 345 -16.02 -7.86 5.59
N SER A 346 -15.68 -8.22 4.36
CA SER A 346 -14.50 -9.03 4.02
C SER A 346 -13.35 -8.16 3.53
N PHE A 347 -12.94 -7.17 4.32
CA PHE A 347 -11.79 -6.32 3.97
C PHE A 347 -10.49 -7.09 4.16
N ALA A 348 -9.58 -6.99 3.19
CA ALA A 348 -8.27 -7.63 3.27
C ALA A 348 -7.47 -7.15 4.50
N VAL A 349 -7.58 -5.89 4.86
CA VAL A 349 -6.92 -5.30 6.01
C VAL A 349 -7.38 -5.92 7.34
N LEU A 350 -8.61 -6.42 7.44
CA LEU A 350 -9.14 -7.02 8.66
C LEU A 350 -8.76 -8.50 8.85
N THR A 351 -7.99 -9.08 7.95
CA THR A 351 -7.54 -10.49 8.03
C THR A 351 -6.28 -10.68 8.89
N ALA A 352 -6.05 -9.79 9.86
CA ALA A 352 -4.86 -9.78 10.74
C ALA A 352 -4.77 -11.01 11.66
#